data_94f592e68c79308bf241d579427cf42c
#
_entry.id   94f592e68c79308bf241d579427cf42c
#
_cell.length_a   1.000
_cell.length_b   1.000
_cell.length_c   1.000
_cell.angle_alpha   90.00
_cell.angle_beta   90.00
_cell.angle_gamma   90.00
#
_symmetry.space_group_name_H-M   'P 1'
#
loop_
_entity.id
_entity.type
_entity.pdbx_description
1 polymer ?
#
loop_
_entity_poly.entity_id
_entity_poly.type
_entity_poly.pdbx_seq_one_letter_code
_entity_poly.pdbx_strand_id
1 'polypeptide(L)'
;MSGNIFQEVKDGLQTRLTDVVQNLLPGGRISGKEYLCASLQGGNGDSCRTNLETGKGSDFASGDAWGDIIGLAAKIWNMRQGEAAGELKKQYHIGTTQGFRPQGTSSATPPASTPFTPILPVPQSAPDPPRRHPQHGQYSQSWRYEDAQGRTLAYAVRFDLPDGK
;
A
#
# COMPACT_ATOMS: atom_id res chain seq x y z
N MET A 1 5.12 -30.17 -15.90
CA MET A 1 5.42 -29.00 -16.75
C MET A 1 5.67 -27.82 -15.85
N SER A 2 6.94 -27.45 -15.66
CA SER A 2 7.28 -26.30 -14.81
C SER A 2 6.94 -25.04 -15.58
N GLY A 3 5.79 -24.45 -15.30
CA GLY A 3 5.40 -23.14 -15.81
C GLY A 3 6.48 -22.13 -15.40
N ASN A 4 6.91 -21.30 -16.34
CA ASN A 4 7.88 -20.24 -16.07
C ASN A 4 7.26 -19.26 -15.04
N ILE A 5 7.78 -19.24 -13.81
CA ILE A 5 7.30 -18.38 -12.74
C ILE A 5 7.16 -16.92 -13.17
N PHE A 6 8.04 -16.44 -14.04
CA PHE A 6 8.00 -15.08 -14.58
C PHE A 6 6.74 -14.82 -15.41
N GLN A 7 6.35 -15.78 -16.26
CA GLN A 7 5.14 -15.63 -17.07
C GLN A 7 3.89 -15.70 -16.21
N GLU A 8 3.85 -16.67 -15.29
CA GLU A 8 2.73 -16.81 -14.34
C GLU A 8 2.49 -15.55 -13.51
N VAL A 9 3.57 -14.93 -13.02
CA VAL A 9 3.48 -13.68 -12.25
C VAL A 9 3.03 -12.52 -13.12
N LYS A 10 3.56 -12.38 -14.33
CA LYS A 10 3.14 -11.32 -15.27
C LYS A 10 1.66 -11.43 -15.61
N ASP A 11 1.20 -12.61 -15.98
CA ASP A 11 -0.19 -12.85 -16.35
C ASP A 11 -1.13 -12.62 -15.16
N GLY A 12 -0.73 -13.07 -13.97
CA GLY A 12 -1.50 -12.87 -12.73
C GLY A 12 -1.57 -11.43 -12.26
N LEU A 13 -0.57 -10.60 -12.61
CA LEU A 13 -0.54 -9.18 -12.25
C LEU A 13 -1.10 -8.25 -13.33
N GLN A 14 -1.32 -8.73 -14.56
CA GLN A 14 -1.73 -7.89 -15.68
C GLN A 14 -2.96 -7.04 -15.39
N THR A 15 -3.98 -7.62 -14.75
CA THR A 15 -5.23 -6.93 -14.39
C THR A 15 -5.11 -5.99 -13.19
N ARG A 16 -4.01 -6.10 -12.43
CA ARG A 16 -3.74 -5.34 -11.20
C ARG A 16 -2.47 -4.50 -11.30
N LEU A 17 -1.93 -4.34 -12.49
CA LEU A 17 -0.61 -3.72 -12.69
C LEU A 17 -0.54 -2.31 -12.10
N THR A 18 -1.62 -1.54 -12.24
CA THR A 18 -1.73 -0.20 -11.65
C THR A 18 -1.60 -0.23 -10.13
N ASP A 19 -2.33 -1.11 -9.45
CA ASP A 19 -2.29 -1.22 -7.99
C ASP A 19 -0.91 -1.69 -7.50
N VAL A 20 -0.31 -2.63 -8.23
CA VAL A 20 1.04 -3.13 -7.92
C VAL A 20 2.08 -2.03 -8.04
N VAL A 21 2.04 -1.24 -9.11
CA VAL A 21 2.97 -0.12 -9.32
C VAL A 21 2.79 0.95 -8.25
N GLN A 22 1.56 1.30 -7.87
CA GLN A 22 1.28 2.26 -6.81
C GLN A 22 1.77 1.77 -5.43
N ASN A 23 1.65 0.48 -5.16
CA ASN A 23 2.17 -0.11 -3.92
C ASN A 23 3.70 -0.14 -3.88
N LEU A 24 4.34 -0.41 -5.01
CA LEU A 24 5.80 -0.45 -5.12
C LEU A 24 6.43 0.94 -5.11
N LEU A 25 5.75 1.94 -5.65
CA LEU A 25 6.23 3.32 -5.81
C LEU A 25 5.22 4.31 -5.20
N PRO A 26 5.12 4.39 -3.87
CA PRO A 26 4.11 5.23 -3.21
C PRO A 26 4.35 6.73 -3.47
N GLY A 27 3.28 7.51 -3.50
CA GLY A 27 3.34 8.97 -3.59
C GLY A 27 3.54 9.55 -4.99
N GLY A 28 3.49 8.71 -6.03
CA GLY A 28 3.47 9.16 -7.42
C GLY A 28 2.06 9.47 -7.92
N ARG A 29 1.95 9.75 -9.23
CA ARG A 29 0.67 10.06 -9.90
C ARG A 29 0.53 9.32 -11.22
N ILE A 30 -0.71 9.06 -11.63
CA ILE A 30 -1.03 8.52 -12.95
C ILE A 30 -1.12 9.67 -13.95
N SER A 31 -0.47 9.51 -15.09
CA SER A 31 -0.53 10.41 -16.23
C SER A 31 -0.74 9.61 -17.52
N GLY A 32 -1.99 9.54 -18.00
CA GLY A 32 -2.35 8.70 -19.13
C GLY A 32 -2.09 7.20 -18.85
N LYS A 33 -1.17 6.60 -19.59
CA LYS A 33 -0.76 5.19 -19.45
C LYS A 33 0.49 5.00 -18.58
N GLU A 34 0.99 6.06 -17.99
CA GLU A 34 2.21 6.04 -17.19
C GLU A 34 1.95 6.40 -15.74
N TYR A 35 2.72 5.78 -14.87
CA TYR A 35 2.85 6.18 -13.47
C TYR A 35 4.14 6.97 -13.30
N LEU A 36 4.05 8.18 -12.75
CA LEU A 36 5.15 9.10 -12.55
C LEU A 36 5.45 9.25 -11.06
N CYS A 37 6.71 9.18 -10.69
CA CYS A 37 7.18 9.41 -9.33
C CYS A 37 8.58 10.03 -9.32
N ALA A 38 9.08 10.39 -8.15
CA ALA A 38 10.38 11.05 -8.02
C ALA A 38 11.56 10.08 -8.24
N SER A 39 11.44 8.83 -7.76
CA SER A 39 12.50 7.82 -7.81
C SER A 39 11.96 6.41 -7.57
N LEU A 40 12.86 5.41 -7.53
CA LEU A 40 12.53 4.03 -7.13
C LEU A 40 12.04 3.90 -5.67
N GLN A 41 12.16 4.92 -4.84
CA GLN A 41 11.56 4.99 -3.51
C GLN A 41 10.16 5.63 -3.53
N GLY A 42 9.67 6.00 -4.71
CA GLY A 42 8.41 6.72 -4.87
C GLY A 42 8.57 8.23 -4.72
N GLY A 43 7.54 8.88 -4.19
CA GLY A 43 7.49 10.32 -3.99
C GLY A 43 6.92 11.10 -5.18
N ASN A 44 6.63 12.39 -4.96
CA ASN A 44 6.05 13.25 -5.98
C ASN A 44 7.16 13.79 -6.90
N GLY A 45 7.11 13.43 -8.18
CA GLY A 45 8.07 13.83 -9.20
C GLY A 45 7.81 13.17 -10.53
N ASP A 46 8.71 13.36 -11.50
CA ASP A 46 8.57 12.89 -12.88
C ASP A 46 9.82 12.15 -13.40
N SER A 47 10.82 11.99 -12.56
CA SER A 47 12.09 11.36 -12.97
C SER A 47 11.97 9.86 -13.16
N CYS A 48 11.07 9.23 -12.44
CA CYS A 48 10.81 7.80 -12.53
C CYS A 48 9.44 7.57 -13.21
N ARG A 49 9.43 6.73 -14.25
CA ARG A 49 8.23 6.45 -15.05
C ARG A 49 8.04 4.96 -15.24
N THR A 50 6.82 4.51 -15.06
CA THR A 50 6.43 3.11 -15.30
C THR A 50 5.17 3.06 -16.15
N ASN A 51 5.20 2.34 -17.25
CA ASN A 51 4.04 2.11 -18.10
C ASN A 51 3.08 1.11 -17.43
N LEU A 52 1.83 1.51 -17.25
CA LEU A 52 0.80 0.75 -16.53
C LEU A 52 0.19 -0.41 -17.35
N GLU A 53 0.49 -0.51 -18.64
CA GLU A 53 0.05 -1.62 -19.48
C GLU A 53 1.11 -2.74 -19.56
N THR A 54 2.39 -2.37 -19.54
CA THR A 54 3.51 -3.29 -19.78
C THR A 54 4.39 -3.54 -18.57
N GLY A 55 4.31 -2.68 -17.55
CA GLY A 55 5.20 -2.69 -16.39
C GLY A 55 6.63 -2.24 -16.68
N LYS A 56 6.93 -1.79 -17.90
CA LYS A 56 8.25 -1.27 -18.30
C LYS A 56 8.43 0.15 -17.76
N GLY A 57 9.68 0.49 -17.44
CA GLY A 57 9.96 1.84 -17.01
C GLY A 57 11.42 2.15 -16.84
N SER A 58 11.69 3.37 -16.38
CA SER A 58 13.04 3.87 -16.09
C SER A 58 12.99 4.98 -15.05
N ASP A 59 14.08 5.11 -14.33
CA ASP A 59 14.37 6.23 -13.46
C ASP A 59 15.51 7.03 -14.08
N PHE A 60 15.20 8.22 -14.60
CA PHE A 60 16.16 9.09 -15.27
C PHE A 60 17.19 9.69 -14.29
N ALA A 61 16.86 9.77 -13.01
CA ALA A 61 17.76 10.32 -12.00
C ALA A 61 18.87 9.34 -11.63
N SER A 62 18.56 8.04 -11.53
CA SER A 62 19.55 6.99 -11.23
C SER A 62 20.13 6.33 -12.49
N GLY A 63 19.47 6.48 -13.65
CA GLY A 63 19.80 5.77 -14.88
C GLY A 63 19.29 4.33 -14.91
N ASP A 64 18.50 3.92 -13.95
CA ASP A 64 17.93 2.60 -13.86
C ASP A 64 16.80 2.40 -14.89
N ALA A 65 16.72 1.15 -15.44
CA ALA A 65 15.61 0.75 -16.29
C ALA A 65 15.17 -0.68 -15.99
N TRP A 66 13.93 -1.00 -16.29
CA TRP A 66 13.34 -2.32 -16.11
C TRP A 66 12.40 -2.67 -17.26
N GLY A 67 12.37 -3.95 -17.59
CA GLY A 67 11.58 -4.46 -18.72
C GLY A 67 10.17 -4.90 -18.38
N ASP A 68 9.86 -5.06 -17.10
CA ASP A 68 8.57 -5.50 -16.58
C ASP A 68 8.44 -5.24 -15.08
N ILE A 69 7.28 -5.57 -14.52
CA ILE A 69 6.97 -5.36 -13.10
C ILE A 69 7.87 -6.17 -12.16
N ILE A 70 8.37 -7.34 -12.60
CA ILE A 70 9.29 -8.16 -11.80
C ILE A 70 10.65 -7.47 -11.73
N GLY A 71 11.12 -6.92 -12.86
CA GLY A 71 12.35 -6.12 -12.90
C GLY A 71 12.27 -4.87 -12.01
N LEU A 72 11.13 -4.19 -11.98
CA LEU A 72 10.88 -3.07 -11.08
C LEU A 72 10.98 -3.52 -9.61
N ALA A 73 10.24 -4.55 -9.22
CA ALA A 73 10.25 -5.08 -7.86
C ALA A 73 11.66 -5.53 -7.43
N ALA A 74 12.40 -6.21 -8.31
CA ALA A 74 13.76 -6.64 -8.06
C ALA A 74 14.71 -5.48 -7.75
N LYS A 75 14.56 -4.34 -8.44
CA LYS A 75 15.35 -3.13 -8.19
C LYS A 75 14.97 -2.46 -6.86
N ILE A 76 13.68 -2.31 -6.58
CA ILE A 76 13.20 -1.69 -5.34
C ILE A 76 13.63 -2.51 -4.12
N TRP A 77 13.50 -3.83 -4.18
CA TRP A 77 13.84 -4.71 -3.07
C TRP A 77 15.30 -5.15 -3.04
N ASN A 78 16.09 -4.69 -4.02
CA ASN A 78 17.50 -5.03 -4.18
C ASN A 78 17.77 -6.53 -4.14
N MET A 79 17.00 -7.29 -4.90
CA MET A 79 17.06 -8.75 -4.99
C MET A 79 17.08 -9.24 -6.44
N ARG A 80 17.34 -10.53 -6.65
CA ARG A 80 17.31 -11.13 -7.99
C ARG A 80 15.89 -11.23 -8.52
N GLN A 81 15.70 -11.15 -9.83
CA GLN A 81 14.37 -11.21 -10.45
C GLN A 81 13.59 -12.49 -10.09
N GLY A 82 14.27 -13.63 -9.95
CA GLY A 82 13.63 -14.88 -9.52
C GLY A 82 13.05 -14.82 -8.10
N GLU A 83 13.78 -14.17 -7.20
CA GLU A 83 13.33 -13.93 -5.82
C GLU A 83 12.17 -12.94 -5.79
N ALA A 84 12.29 -11.84 -6.54
CA ALA A 84 11.23 -10.85 -6.68
C ALA A 84 9.94 -11.45 -7.28
N ALA A 85 10.06 -12.32 -8.27
CA ALA A 85 8.92 -13.06 -8.82
C ALA A 85 8.26 -13.95 -7.77
N GLY A 86 9.06 -14.64 -6.94
CA GLY A 86 8.56 -15.45 -5.83
C GLY A 86 7.82 -14.63 -4.77
N GLU A 87 8.36 -13.47 -4.41
CA GLU A 87 7.71 -12.56 -3.45
C GLU A 87 6.43 -11.94 -4.01
N LEU A 88 6.43 -11.48 -5.26
CA LEU A 88 5.23 -11.00 -5.95
C LEU A 88 4.15 -12.09 -6.01
N LYS A 89 4.54 -13.34 -6.32
CA LYS A 89 3.63 -14.48 -6.36
C LYS A 89 2.96 -14.70 -5.00
N LYS A 90 3.72 -14.64 -3.91
CA LYS A 90 3.20 -14.77 -2.54
C LYS A 90 2.32 -13.60 -2.15
N GLN A 91 2.80 -12.37 -2.35
CA GLN A 91 2.11 -11.14 -1.94
C GLN A 91 0.76 -10.97 -2.64
N TYR A 92 0.70 -11.30 -3.93
CA TYR A 92 -0.52 -11.16 -4.74
C TYR A 92 -1.29 -12.47 -4.95
N HIS A 93 -0.91 -13.55 -4.26
CA HIS A 93 -1.57 -14.88 -4.28
C HIS A 93 -1.75 -15.45 -5.70
N ILE A 94 -0.73 -15.33 -6.56
CA ILE A 94 -0.78 -15.77 -7.94
C ILE A 94 -0.57 -17.29 -8.01
N GLY A 95 -1.44 -17.98 -8.79
CA GLY A 95 -1.33 -19.42 -9.04
C GLY A 95 -1.83 -20.33 -7.92
N THR A 96 -2.43 -19.79 -6.88
CA THR A 96 -3.18 -20.58 -5.89
C THR A 96 -4.61 -20.79 -6.38
N THR A 97 -4.80 -21.82 -7.24
CA THR A 97 -6.12 -22.44 -7.46
C THR A 97 -6.44 -23.31 -6.24
N GLN A 98 -6.73 -22.69 -5.12
CA GLN A 98 -7.47 -23.36 -4.05
C GLN A 98 -8.57 -22.44 -3.59
N GLY A 99 -9.79 -22.97 -3.69
CA GLY A 99 -11.00 -22.33 -3.24
C GLY A 99 -10.83 -21.80 -1.83
N PHE A 100 -11.30 -20.59 -1.64
CA PHE A 100 -11.37 -19.89 -0.37
C PHE A 100 -12.00 -20.79 0.71
N ARG A 101 -11.17 -21.35 1.57
CA ARG A 101 -11.58 -21.96 2.83
C ARG A 101 -10.94 -21.14 3.94
N PRO A 102 -11.72 -20.40 4.72
CA PRO A 102 -11.19 -19.64 5.84
C PRO A 102 -10.77 -20.60 6.93
N GLN A 103 -9.49 -20.81 7.13
CA GLN A 103 -8.95 -21.48 8.32
C GLN A 103 -8.13 -20.46 9.09
N GLY A 104 -8.64 -20.10 10.27
CA GLY A 104 -8.03 -19.16 11.16
C GLY A 104 -6.69 -19.62 11.71
N THR A 105 -5.73 -18.74 11.70
CA THR A 105 -4.73 -18.60 12.76
C THR A 105 -4.15 -17.19 12.69
N SER A 106 -4.09 -16.57 13.84
CA SER A 106 -3.65 -15.21 14.15
C SER A 106 -2.34 -14.79 13.50
N SER A 107 -2.41 -13.76 12.64
CA SER A 107 -1.36 -12.78 12.49
C SER A 107 -2.05 -11.53 11.91
N ALA A 108 -1.98 -10.43 12.64
CA ALA A 108 -2.76 -9.22 12.39
C ALA A 108 -2.41 -8.60 11.03
N THR A 109 -3.16 -8.97 10.01
CA THR A 109 -3.32 -8.19 8.77
C THR A 109 -4.35 -7.11 9.08
N PRO A 110 -4.13 -5.85 8.72
CA PRO A 110 -5.19 -4.85 8.82
C PRO A 110 -6.40 -5.35 8.03
N PRO A 111 -7.62 -5.32 8.57
CA PRO A 111 -8.79 -5.79 7.85
C PRO A 111 -8.95 -4.98 6.57
N ALA A 112 -9.22 -5.71 5.45
CA ALA A 112 -9.70 -5.09 4.23
C ALA A 112 -10.83 -4.13 4.59
N SER A 113 -10.68 -2.87 4.20
CA SER A 113 -11.64 -1.82 4.47
C SER A 113 -13.00 -2.19 3.87
N THR A 114 -13.86 -2.82 4.68
CA THR A 114 -15.30 -2.65 4.48
C THR A 114 -15.55 -1.14 4.40
N PRO A 115 -16.40 -0.66 3.49
CA PRO A 115 -16.70 0.76 3.43
C PRO A 115 -17.14 1.20 4.83
N PHE A 116 -16.24 1.94 5.50
CA PHE A 116 -16.50 2.45 6.84
C PHE A 116 -17.59 3.51 6.72
N THR A 117 -18.78 3.17 7.13
CA THR A 117 -19.85 4.16 7.28
C THR A 117 -19.76 4.74 8.69
N PRO A 118 -19.32 5.99 8.85
CA PRO A 118 -19.21 6.60 10.16
C PRO A 118 -20.60 6.74 10.78
N ILE A 119 -20.77 6.27 12.01
CA ILE A 119 -22.00 6.50 12.79
C ILE A 119 -21.84 7.85 13.49
N LEU A 120 -22.53 8.85 12.98
CA LEU A 120 -22.52 10.20 13.54
C LEU A 120 -23.93 10.62 13.98
N PRO A 121 -24.06 11.24 15.16
CA PRO A 121 -23.05 11.50 16.19
C PRO A 121 -22.58 10.21 16.89
N VAL A 122 -21.41 10.25 17.52
CA VAL A 122 -20.86 9.10 18.24
C VAL A 122 -21.86 8.66 19.32
N PRO A 123 -22.29 7.37 19.35
CA PRO A 123 -23.21 6.87 20.37
C PRO A 123 -22.64 7.06 21.79
N GLN A 124 -23.49 7.37 22.76
CA GLN A 124 -23.06 7.53 24.16
C GLN A 124 -22.48 6.23 24.76
N SER A 125 -22.81 5.08 24.17
CA SER A 125 -22.26 3.77 24.54
C SER A 125 -20.92 3.44 23.89
N ALA A 126 -20.39 4.31 23.02
CA ALA A 126 -19.09 4.10 22.41
C ALA A 126 -17.98 4.22 23.46
N PRO A 127 -16.98 3.31 23.45
CA PRO A 127 -15.85 3.43 24.34
C PRO A 127 -15.05 4.70 24.07
N ASP A 128 -14.39 5.23 25.10
CA ASP A 128 -13.46 6.34 24.93
C ASP A 128 -12.36 6.01 23.91
N PRO A 129 -11.87 7.01 23.17
CA PRO A 129 -10.79 6.78 22.21
C PRO A 129 -9.54 6.24 22.93
N PRO A 130 -8.82 5.28 22.33
CA PRO A 130 -7.64 4.69 22.95
C PRO A 130 -6.58 5.76 23.19
N ARG A 131 -6.09 5.87 24.42
CA ARG A 131 -5.07 6.87 24.82
C ARG A 131 -3.69 6.60 24.22
N ARG A 132 -3.51 5.47 23.56
CA ARG A 132 -2.23 5.05 23.00
C ARG A 132 -2.41 4.48 21.60
N HIS A 133 -1.64 5.03 20.65
CA HIS A 133 -1.52 4.46 19.31
C HIS A 133 -0.48 3.35 19.28
N PRO A 134 -0.72 2.21 18.57
CA PRO A 134 0.23 1.10 18.52
C PRO A 134 1.63 1.47 18.03
N GLN A 135 1.72 2.41 17.09
CA GLN A 135 2.99 2.82 16.47
C GLN A 135 3.55 4.15 17.01
N HIS A 136 2.69 5.08 17.46
CA HIS A 136 3.10 6.44 17.86
C HIS A 136 3.08 6.66 19.36
N GLY A 137 2.72 5.64 20.15
CA GLY A 137 2.70 5.77 21.60
C GLY A 137 1.52 6.57 22.15
N GLN A 138 1.72 7.26 23.26
CA GLN A 138 0.69 8.07 23.89
C GLN A 138 0.59 9.43 23.20
N TYR A 139 -0.64 9.91 22.95
CA TYR A 139 -0.82 11.25 22.40
C TYR A 139 -0.58 12.32 23.46
N SER A 140 -0.04 13.47 23.03
CA SER A 140 0.25 14.62 23.90
C SER A 140 -0.94 15.53 24.08
N GLN A 141 -1.85 15.58 23.11
CA GLN A 141 -3.01 16.44 23.14
C GLN A 141 -4.17 15.83 22.37
N SER A 142 -5.42 16.10 22.81
CA SER A 142 -6.64 15.69 22.13
C SER A 142 -7.67 16.81 22.11
N TRP A 143 -8.42 16.87 21.02
CA TRP A 143 -9.54 17.80 20.84
C TRP A 143 -10.80 16.99 20.52
N ARG A 144 -11.91 17.34 21.17
CA ARG A 144 -13.22 16.77 20.89
C ARG A 144 -14.01 17.73 20.01
N TYR A 145 -14.52 17.23 18.92
CA TYR A 145 -15.42 17.97 18.04
C TYR A 145 -16.85 17.59 18.34
N GLU A 146 -17.71 18.60 18.50
CA GLU A 146 -19.12 18.43 18.85
C GLU A 146 -20.00 19.12 17.81
N ASP A 147 -21.26 18.64 17.68
CA ASP A 147 -22.27 19.32 16.89
C ASP A 147 -22.90 20.50 17.67
N ALA A 148 -23.84 21.21 17.02
CA ALA A 148 -24.56 22.34 17.66
C ALA A 148 -25.40 21.92 18.86
N GLN A 149 -25.63 20.64 19.07
CA GLN A 149 -26.36 20.05 20.19
C GLN A 149 -25.45 19.49 21.29
N GLY A 150 -24.11 19.67 21.15
CA GLY A 150 -23.12 19.17 22.11
C GLY A 150 -22.83 17.67 22.02
N ARG A 151 -23.23 17.02 20.91
CA ARG A 151 -22.97 15.59 20.71
C ARG A 151 -21.63 15.39 20.02
N THR A 152 -20.84 14.46 20.50
CA THR A 152 -19.50 14.18 19.95
C THR A 152 -19.56 13.67 18.52
N LEU A 153 -18.80 14.30 17.62
CA LEU A 153 -18.65 13.90 16.24
C LEU A 153 -17.35 13.15 16.01
N ALA A 154 -16.25 13.63 16.59
CA ALA A 154 -14.92 13.05 16.38
C ALA A 154 -13.95 13.50 17.48
N TYR A 155 -12.81 12.81 17.55
CA TYR A 155 -11.63 13.25 18.29
C TYR A 155 -10.46 13.45 17.34
N ALA A 156 -9.72 14.54 17.48
CA ALA A 156 -8.39 14.70 16.88
C ALA A 156 -7.34 14.54 17.99
N VAL A 157 -6.25 13.84 17.68
CA VAL A 157 -5.15 13.63 18.62
C VAL A 157 -3.83 14.01 18.00
N ARG A 158 -2.93 14.57 18.82
CA ARG A 158 -1.57 14.93 18.42
C ARG A 158 -0.58 13.99 19.08
N PHE A 159 0.37 13.51 18.30
CA PHE A 159 1.53 12.75 18.76
C PHE A 159 2.79 13.62 18.57
N ASP A 160 3.52 13.88 19.65
CA ASP A 160 4.82 14.51 19.57
C ASP A 160 5.87 13.40 19.43
N LEU A 161 6.38 13.23 18.19
CA LEU A 161 7.42 12.25 17.89
C LEU A 161 8.78 12.79 18.35
N PRO A 162 9.66 11.94 18.88
CA PRO A 162 10.98 12.38 19.41
C PRO A 162 11.87 13.02 18.36
N ASP A 163 11.61 12.82 17.07
CA ASP A 163 12.42 13.35 15.96
C ASP A 163 11.89 14.66 15.37
N GLY A 164 10.90 15.30 15.94
CA GLY A 164 10.49 16.68 15.67
C GLY A 164 10.21 17.04 14.20
N LYS A 165 9.71 16.10 13.38
CA LYS A 165 9.27 16.37 12.01
C LYS A 165 7.83 15.96 11.80
#